data_1e0340a5554eb858622af748baf5cacc
#
_entry.id   1e0340a5554eb858622af748baf5cacc
#
_cell.length_a   1.000
_cell.length_b   1.000
_cell.length_c   1.000
_cell.angle_alpha   90.00
_cell.angle_beta   90.00
_cell.angle_gamma   90.00
#
_symmetry.space_group_name_H-M   'P 1'
#
loop_
_entity.id
_entity.type
_entity.pdbx_description
1 polymer ?
#
loop_
_entity_poly.entity_id
_entity_poly.type
_entity_poly.pdbx_seq_one_letter_code
_entity_poly.pdbx_strand_id
1 'polypeptide(L)'
;MLLKNAVWGAIVIALCMGRALEVGGVPVKYVNGDHGKLIVKAGEKVLEEGVKNDLPEGTEVSIEVKPDEGYTLHYVKVQGLSYIKKDKDGKPVLTPSGNEIMVNDPSYRNCHLRNGKVASFQSMKEVFVVGTKAISITSEFEKYVELDFKVDNTEGLESANLILVTATEKSEDEKLLGVVPAEGMLPYKLPFGDRLYYAFRLKKGYSIVKAQSVETKLDGKTETNDYLKYMNSSSAKDNEGTIYAPAYNFTEAEQVKKLEFELGLKKTGGNNGGGTAIYTASINDLEVFPNPFSDYISLKGLRGESRVSLVDAIGNVVLCYPTHGATEISINTTDIPAGVYLVVVENGSSRFAYKVVK
;
A
#
# COMPACT_ATOMS: atom_id res chain seq x y z
N MET A 1 -64.37 60.74 14.61
CA MET A 1 -64.46 59.54 15.49
C MET A 1 -64.31 58.33 14.60
N LEU A 2 -63.12 57.69 14.62
CA LEU A 2 -62.65 56.75 13.61
C LEU A 2 -62.97 55.32 13.99
N LEU A 3 -63.71 54.62 13.08
CA LEU A 3 -63.86 53.16 13.16
C LEU A 3 -62.63 52.51 12.51
N LYS A 4 -62.02 51.62 13.24
CA LYS A 4 -60.96 50.73 12.68
C LYS A 4 -61.65 49.45 12.24
N ASN A 5 -61.54 49.16 10.95
CA ASN A 5 -61.89 47.88 10.36
C ASN A 5 -60.79 46.87 10.61
N ALA A 6 -61.08 45.81 11.33
CA ALA A 6 -60.17 44.64 11.42
C ALA A 6 -60.54 43.64 10.31
N VAL A 7 -59.63 43.46 9.39
CA VAL A 7 -59.72 42.41 8.35
C VAL A 7 -59.15 41.14 8.96
N TRP A 8 -59.96 40.14 9.11
CA TRP A 8 -59.57 38.76 9.43
C TRP A 8 -59.13 38.07 8.14
N GLY A 9 -57.82 37.88 8.01
CA GLY A 9 -57.25 37.02 6.95
C GLY A 9 -57.33 35.55 7.43
N ALA A 10 -58.17 34.77 6.78
CA ALA A 10 -58.20 33.30 6.96
C ALA A 10 -56.95 32.70 6.34
N ILE A 11 -56.04 32.18 7.15
CA ILE A 11 -54.91 31.37 6.71
C ILE A 11 -55.49 29.95 6.44
N VAL A 12 -55.64 29.60 5.18
CA VAL A 12 -55.92 28.24 4.74
C VAL A 12 -54.59 27.48 4.83
N ILE A 13 -54.37 26.72 5.90
CA ILE A 13 -53.29 25.75 5.95
C ILE A 13 -53.76 24.56 5.10
N ALA A 14 -53.27 24.51 3.86
CA ALA A 14 -53.35 23.32 3.05
C ALA A 14 -52.43 22.27 3.68
N LEU A 15 -53.02 21.32 4.44
CA LEU A 15 -52.35 20.08 4.80
C LEU A 15 -52.09 19.29 3.51
N CYS A 16 -50.96 19.53 2.89
CA CYS A 16 -50.41 18.54 1.99
C CYS A 16 -50.06 17.30 2.83
N MET A 17 -50.97 16.35 2.93
CA MET A 17 -50.61 15.00 3.26
C MET A 17 -49.75 14.45 2.13
N GLY A 18 -48.50 14.91 2.10
CA GLY A 18 -47.46 14.22 1.38
C GLY A 18 -47.31 12.86 2.02
N ARG A 19 -47.74 11.81 1.32
CA ARG A 19 -47.23 10.47 1.62
C ARG A 19 -45.71 10.64 1.69
N ALA A 20 -45.13 10.49 2.88
CA ALA A 20 -43.71 10.24 3.00
C ALA A 20 -43.50 8.96 2.16
N LEU A 21 -42.92 9.14 0.98
CA LEU A 21 -42.28 8.03 0.30
C LEU A 21 -41.32 7.50 1.37
N GLU A 22 -41.57 6.30 1.87
CA GLU A 22 -40.58 5.55 2.60
C GLU A 22 -39.42 5.41 1.63
N VAL A 23 -38.47 6.31 1.71
CA VAL A 23 -37.20 6.15 1.07
C VAL A 23 -36.59 4.94 1.79
N GLY A 24 -36.77 3.78 1.18
CA GLY A 24 -36.22 2.54 1.71
C GLY A 24 -34.73 2.75 1.95
N GLY A 25 -34.31 2.64 3.21
CA GLY A 25 -32.91 2.82 3.54
C GLY A 25 -32.03 1.80 2.81
N VAL A 26 -30.79 2.16 2.55
CA VAL A 26 -29.78 1.25 1.99
C VAL A 26 -29.35 0.29 3.09
N PRO A 27 -29.46 -1.03 2.88
CA PRO A 27 -29.08 -2.01 3.88
C PRO A 27 -27.56 -2.04 4.09
N VAL A 28 -27.15 -1.85 5.33
CA VAL A 28 -25.77 -2.02 5.79
C VAL A 28 -25.75 -3.16 6.82
N LYS A 29 -25.00 -4.21 6.53
CA LYS A 29 -24.80 -5.35 7.43
C LYS A 29 -23.30 -5.53 7.67
N TYR A 30 -22.92 -5.83 8.91
CA TYR A 30 -21.54 -6.23 9.21
C TYR A 30 -21.50 -7.51 10.03
N VAL A 31 -20.41 -8.24 9.88
CA VAL A 31 -20.11 -9.47 10.61
C VAL A 31 -18.65 -9.45 11.03
N ASN A 32 -18.41 -9.67 12.30
CA ASN A 32 -17.06 -9.81 12.83
C ASN A 32 -16.43 -11.14 12.39
N GLY A 33 -15.13 -11.15 12.17
CA GLY A 33 -14.33 -12.37 12.17
C GLY A 33 -14.04 -12.85 13.58
N ASP A 34 -13.46 -14.04 13.70
CA ASP A 34 -12.92 -14.54 14.96
C ASP A 34 -11.78 -13.65 15.44
N HIS A 35 -11.54 -13.62 16.76
CA HIS A 35 -10.40 -12.92 17.40
C HIS A 35 -10.39 -11.39 17.26
N GLY A 36 -11.56 -10.78 17.15
CA GLY A 36 -11.69 -9.33 17.19
C GLY A 36 -13.10 -8.84 16.90
N LYS A 37 -13.29 -7.53 17.01
CA LYS A 37 -14.59 -6.88 16.82
C LYS A 37 -14.45 -5.61 15.98
N LEU A 38 -15.46 -5.37 15.16
CA LEU A 38 -15.72 -4.07 14.56
C LEU A 38 -16.77 -3.32 15.39
N ILE A 39 -16.56 -2.02 15.55
CA ILE A 39 -17.59 -1.08 16.01
C ILE A 39 -17.94 -0.21 14.82
N VAL A 40 -19.09 -0.50 14.20
CA VAL A 40 -19.57 0.22 13.01
C VAL A 40 -20.58 1.27 13.47
N LYS A 41 -20.39 2.52 13.10
CA LYS A 41 -21.23 3.66 13.49
C LYS A 41 -21.77 4.40 12.28
N ALA A 42 -23.03 4.79 12.34
CA ALA A 42 -23.68 5.73 11.43
C ALA A 42 -23.91 7.03 12.21
N GLY A 43 -23.02 8.02 12.03
CA GLY A 43 -22.95 9.16 12.93
C GLY A 43 -22.64 8.70 14.37
N GLU A 44 -23.51 9.08 15.32
CA GLU A 44 -23.39 8.67 16.74
C GLU A 44 -24.00 7.28 17.03
N LYS A 45 -24.80 6.73 16.12
CA LYS A 45 -25.48 5.45 16.31
C LYS A 45 -24.55 4.29 16.02
N VAL A 46 -24.33 3.41 17.00
CA VAL A 46 -23.68 2.12 16.79
C VAL A 46 -24.66 1.18 16.11
N LEU A 47 -24.25 0.57 15.01
CA LEU A 47 -25.04 -0.43 14.28
C LEU A 47 -25.00 -1.77 15.01
N GLU A 48 -26.00 -2.58 14.80
CA GLU A 48 -26.10 -3.92 15.38
C GLU A 48 -25.45 -4.96 14.46
N GLU A 49 -24.62 -5.83 15.03
CA GLU A 49 -23.91 -6.89 14.30
C GLU A 49 -24.89 -7.96 13.79
N GLY A 50 -24.62 -8.47 12.60
CA GLY A 50 -25.41 -9.55 11.98
C GLY A 50 -26.77 -9.08 11.47
N VAL A 51 -27.22 -7.90 11.85
CA VAL A 51 -28.53 -7.34 11.52
C VAL A 51 -28.43 -6.44 10.29
N LYS A 52 -29.49 -6.40 9.51
CA LYS A 52 -29.66 -5.46 8.41
C LYS A 52 -30.03 -4.09 9.00
N ASN A 53 -29.12 -3.13 8.89
CA ASN A 53 -29.36 -1.75 9.29
C ASN A 53 -29.72 -0.94 8.04
N ASP A 54 -30.96 -0.46 7.93
CA ASP A 54 -31.35 0.38 6.79
C ASP A 54 -30.97 1.84 7.08
N LEU A 55 -30.03 2.38 6.29
CA LEU A 55 -29.49 3.74 6.43
C LEU A 55 -29.86 4.60 5.21
N PRO A 56 -30.16 5.88 5.41
CA PRO A 56 -30.32 6.81 4.30
C PRO A 56 -29.08 6.85 3.40
N GLU A 57 -29.26 7.03 2.10
CA GLU A 57 -28.18 7.38 1.18
C GLU A 57 -27.50 8.67 1.65
N GLY A 58 -26.17 8.74 1.51
CA GLY A 58 -25.38 9.86 1.99
C GLY A 58 -24.98 9.76 3.48
N THR A 59 -25.45 8.73 4.21
CA THR A 59 -25.04 8.53 5.61
C THR A 59 -23.54 8.21 5.70
N GLU A 60 -22.83 8.93 6.56
CA GLU A 60 -21.44 8.61 6.90
C GLU A 60 -21.36 7.44 7.86
N VAL A 61 -20.54 6.45 7.50
CA VAL A 61 -20.30 5.25 8.32
C VAL A 61 -18.82 5.18 8.67
N SER A 62 -18.52 5.04 9.95
CA SER A 62 -17.18 4.83 10.49
C SER A 62 -17.00 3.42 11.04
N ILE A 63 -15.77 2.91 10.97
CA ILE A 63 -15.40 1.59 11.48
C ILE A 63 -14.22 1.76 12.45
N GLU A 64 -14.41 1.33 13.69
CA GLU A 64 -13.36 1.17 14.67
C GLU A 64 -13.06 -0.33 14.80
N VAL A 65 -11.76 -0.66 14.85
CA VAL A 65 -11.29 -2.06 14.88
C VAL A 65 -10.71 -2.34 16.26
N LYS A 66 -11.14 -3.46 16.86
CA LYS A 66 -10.67 -3.94 18.18
C LYS A 66 -10.25 -5.40 18.08
N PRO A 67 -8.97 -5.70 17.76
CA PRO A 67 -8.46 -7.05 17.82
C PRO A 67 -8.41 -7.56 19.27
N ASP A 68 -8.53 -8.87 19.44
CA ASP A 68 -8.26 -9.55 20.69
C ASP A 68 -6.73 -9.54 20.99
N GLU A 69 -6.35 -9.84 22.22
CA GLU A 69 -4.95 -9.93 22.62
C GLU A 69 -4.23 -11.01 21.78
N GLY A 70 -3.05 -10.67 21.24
CA GLY A 70 -2.26 -11.55 20.37
C GLY A 70 -2.67 -11.55 18.90
N TYR A 71 -3.71 -10.79 18.53
CA TYR A 71 -4.19 -10.70 17.16
C TYR A 71 -4.09 -9.27 16.61
N THR A 72 -4.14 -9.15 15.31
CA THR A 72 -4.20 -7.86 14.60
C THR A 72 -5.17 -7.97 13.42
N LEU A 73 -5.59 -6.83 12.91
CA LEU A 73 -6.44 -6.82 11.71
C LEU A 73 -5.66 -7.36 10.52
N HIS A 74 -6.19 -8.40 9.87
CA HIS A 74 -5.75 -8.83 8.55
C HIS A 74 -6.42 -7.95 7.50
N TYR A 75 -7.75 -7.92 7.45
CA TYR A 75 -8.48 -6.98 6.61
C TYR A 75 -9.90 -6.67 7.13
N VAL A 76 -10.42 -5.51 6.67
CA VAL A 76 -11.85 -5.21 6.63
C VAL A 76 -12.24 -5.06 5.16
N LYS A 77 -13.16 -5.88 4.68
CA LYS A 77 -13.70 -5.82 3.32
C LYS A 77 -15.08 -5.17 3.33
N VAL A 78 -15.29 -4.17 2.46
CA VAL A 78 -16.56 -3.46 2.32
C VAL A 78 -17.11 -3.71 0.93
N GLN A 79 -18.00 -4.70 0.81
CA GLN A 79 -18.68 -5.04 -0.44
C GLN A 79 -19.85 -4.08 -0.70
N GLY A 80 -20.12 -3.78 -1.96
CA GLY A 80 -21.15 -2.84 -2.38
C GLY A 80 -20.73 -1.38 -2.35
N LEU A 81 -19.58 -1.06 -1.78
CA LEU A 81 -19.01 0.28 -1.81
C LEU A 81 -18.23 0.50 -3.12
N SER A 82 -18.53 1.62 -3.79
CA SER A 82 -17.79 2.04 -4.99
C SER A 82 -17.52 3.53 -4.90
N TYR A 83 -16.31 3.94 -5.27
CA TYR A 83 -15.93 5.36 -5.31
C TYR A 83 -14.85 5.62 -6.34
N ILE A 84 -14.74 6.88 -6.79
CA ILE A 84 -13.68 7.34 -7.68
C ILE A 84 -12.39 7.49 -6.87
N LYS A 85 -11.31 6.82 -7.30
CA LYS A 85 -9.99 6.98 -6.71
C LYS A 85 -9.52 8.42 -6.86
N LYS A 86 -9.07 9.04 -5.77
CA LYS A 86 -8.53 10.40 -5.77
C LYS A 86 -7.06 10.40 -5.36
N ASP A 87 -6.30 11.35 -5.89
CA ASP A 87 -4.92 11.62 -5.50
C ASP A 87 -4.85 12.39 -4.17
N LYS A 88 -3.63 12.74 -3.74
CA LYS A 88 -3.35 13.51 -2.51
C LYS A 88 -4.00 14.90 -2.51
N ASP A 89 -4.28 15.46 -3.69
CA ASP A 89 -4.87 16.78 -3.87
C ASP A 89 -6.40 16.71 -4.03
N GLY A 90 -6.98 15.50 -3.91
CA GLY A 90 -8.42 15.25 -4.02
C GLY A 90 -8.94 15.20 -5.46
N LYS A 91 -8.07 15.17 -6.46
CA LYS A 91 -8.45 15.05 -7.87
C LYS A 91 -8.63 13.59 -8.27
N PRO A 92 -9.56 13.26 -9.16
CA PRO A 92 -9.70 11.93 -9.71
C PRO A 92 -8.39 11.42 -10.31
N VAL A 93 -8.01 10.19 -9.98
CA VAL A 93 -6.92 9.49 -10.66
C VAL A 93 -7.49 8.93 -11.95
N LEU A 94 -6.83 9.23 -13.07
CA LEU A 94 -7.27 8.80 -14.39
C LEU A 94 -6.46 7.60 -14.88
N THR A 95 -7.10 6.76 -15.68
CA THR A 95 -6.40 5.76 -16.49
C THR A 95 -5.57 6.44 -17.58
N PRO A 96 -4.64 5.76 -18.23
CA PRO A 96 -3.93 6.29 -19.38
C PRO A 96 -4.86 6.77 -20.52
N SER A 97 -6.07 6.19 -20.62
CA SER A 97 -7.11 6.59 -21.58
C SER A 97 -7.98 7.76 -21.12
N GLY A 98 -7.67 8.39 -19.97
CA GLY A 98 -8.37 9.55 -19.43
C GLY A 98 -9.66 9.24 -18.66
N ASN A 99 -9.96 7.96 -18.39
CA ASN A 99 -11.12 7.57 -17.60
C ASN A 99 -10.80 7.58 -16.11
N GLU A 100 -11.78 7.93 -15.28
CA GLU A 100 -11.65 7.87 -13.82
C GLU A 100 -11.49 6.42 -13.34
N ILE A 101 -10.57 6.21 -12.38
CA ILE A 101 -10.38 4.91 -11.77
C ILE A 101 -11.42 4.71 -10.67
N MET A 102 -12.30 3.71 -10.86
CA MET A 102 -13.25 3.28 -9.84
C MET A 102 -12.63 2.23 -8.93
N VAL A 103 -12.78 2.42 -7.62
CA VAL A 103 -12.50 1.39 -6.62
C VAL A 103 -13.83 0.75 -6.24
N ASN A 104 -13.90 -0.57 -6.41
CA ASN A 104 -15.06 -1.36 -6.03
C ASN A 104 -14.67 -2.33 -4.93
N ASP A 105 -15.61 -2.56 -3.99
CA ASP A 105 -15.45 -3.52 -2.89
C ASP A 105 -14.09 -3.39 -2.17
N PRO A 106 -13.73 -2.21 -1.64
CA PRO A 106 -12.43 -1.97 -1.06
C PRO A 106 -12.14 -2.89 0.13
N SER A 107 -10.86 -3.23 0.25
CA SER A 107 -10.34 -3.94 1.41
C SER A 107 -9.34 -3.05 2.14
N TYR A 108 -9.53 -2.90 3.44
CA TYR A 108 -8.66 -2.10 4.31
C TYR A 108 -7.83 -3.06 5.16
N ARG A 109 -6.54 -2.83 5.24
CA ARG A 109 -5.62 -3.62 6.05
C ARG A 109 -5.09 -2.80 7.22
N ASN A 110 -4.32 -3.43 8.08
CA ASN A 110 -3.74 -2.79 9.26
C ASN A 110 -2.95 -1.51 8.93
N CYS A 111 -2.30 -1.45 7.75
CA CYS A 111 -1.61 -0.25 7.27
C CYS A 111 -2.54 0.95 6.94
N HIS A 112 -3.83 0.72 6.88
CA HIS A 112 -4.84 1.77 6.66
C HIS A 112 -5.53 2.23 7.95
N LEU A 113 -5.12 1.71 9.11
CA LEU A 113 -5.67 2.12 10.39
C LEU A 113 -5.02 3.41 10.88
N ARG A 114 -5.85 4.29 11.44
CA ARG A 114 -5.42 5.44 12.23
C ARG A 114 -6.15 5.43 13.55
N ASN A 115 -5.40 5.39 14.66
CA ASN A 115 -5.96 5.34 16.01
C ASN A 115 -7.00 4.20 16.18
N GLY A 116 -6.75 3.04 15.57
CA GLY A 116 -7.66 1.89 15.60
C GLY A 116 -8.90 1.99 14.69
N LYS A 117 -8.97 3.02 13.84
CA LYS A 117 -10.07 3.22 12.89
C LYS A 117 -9.61 3.00 11.45
N VAL A 118 -10.52 2.52 10.61
CA VAL A 118 -10.26 2.33 9.18
C VAL A 118 -10.24 3.70 8.50
N ALA A 119 -9.10 4.05 7.89
CA ALA A 119 -8.97 5.28 7.10
C ALA A 119 -9.54 5.09 5.70
N SER A 120 -10.23 6.11 5.20
CA SER A 120 -10.69 6.17 3.81
C SER A 120 -9.54 6.44 2.86
N PHE A 121 -9.51 5.74 1.73
CA PHE A 121 -8.55 6.02 0.64
C PHE A 121 -8.71 7.42 0.04
N GLN A 122 -9.90 8.02 0.10
CA GLN A 122 -10.18 9.27 -0.62
C GLN A 122 -9.63 10.52 0.06
N SER A 123 -9.52 10.54 1.37
CA SER A 123 -9.21 11.80 2.06
C SER A 123 -8.55 11.63 3.41
N MET A 124 -8.07 10.45 3.75
CA MET A 124 -7.63 10.16 5.11
C MET A 124 -8.76 10.32 6.16
N LYS A 125 -10.02 10.42 5.73
CA LYS A 125 -11.17 10.38 6.61
C LYS A 125 -11.44 8.93 7.04
N GLU A 126 -11.78 8.77 8.27
CA GLU A 126 -12.06 7.46 8.89
C GLU A 126 -13.51 7.00 8.62
N VAL A 127 -14.11 7.44 7.53
CA VAL A 127 -15.51 7.21 7.20
C VAL A 127 -15.70 6.94 5.71
N PHE A 128 -16.71 6.17 5.37
CA PHE A 128 -17.21 6.09 4.01
C PHE A 128 -18.69 6.51 3.96
N VAL A 129 -19.18 6.83 2.79
CA VAL A 129 -20.55 7.31 2.58
C VAL A 129 -21.37 6.20 1.95
N VAL A 130 -22.57 5.95 2.52
CA VAL A 130 -23.54 4.99 2.00
C VAL A 130 -24.06 5.52 0.65
N GLY A 131 -23.88 4.73 -0.41
CA GLY A 131 -24.45 4.98 -1.72
C GLY A 131 -25.83 4.33 -1.89
N THR A 132 -26.14 3.90 -3.11
CA THR A 132 -27.43 3.28 -3.47
C THR A 132 -27.45 1.77 -3.35
N LYS A 133 -26.29 1.12 -3.19
CA LYS A 133 -26.17 -0.35 -3.12
C LYS A 133 -26.06 -0.82 -1.69
N ALA A 134 -26.66 -1.98 -1.43
CA ALA A 134 -26.50 -2.69 -0.16
C ALA A 134 -25.00 -2.90 0.17
N ILE A 135 -24.62 -2.66 1.42
CA ILE A 135 -23.24 -2.76 1.91
C ILE A 135 -23.13 -3.94 2.86
N SER A 136 -22.11 -4.77 2.64
CA SER A 136 -21.70 -5.83 3.56
C SER A 136 -20.26 -5.60 4.00
N ILE A 137 -20.05 -5.59 5.33
CA ILE A 137 -18.74 -5.38 5.94
C ILE A 137 -18.34 -6.68 6.64
N THR A 138 -17.15 -7.17 6.34
CA THR A 138 -16.56 -8.36 6.99
C THR A 138 -15.15 -8.05 7.45
N SER A 139 -14.69 -8.68 8.51
CA SER A 139 -13.33 -8.57 9.00
C SER A 139 -12.68 -9.92 9.20
N GLU A 140 -11.38 -9.93 9.17
CA GLU A 140 -10.52 -11.07 9.50
C GLU A 140 -9.38 -10.59 10.38
N PHE A 141 -9.07 -11.34 11.43
CA PHE A 141 -8.01 -11.06 12.36
C PHE A 141 -7.05 -12.24 12.40
N GLU A 142 -5.76 -11.95 12.43
CA GLU A 142 -4.70 -12.95 12.43
C GLU A 142 -3.69 -12.71 13.55
N LYS A 143 -2.98 -13.75 13.95
CA LYS A 143 -1.76 -13.63 14.75
C LYS A 143 -0.74 -12.80 13.96
N TYR A 144 0.23 -12.20 14.65
CA TYR A 144 1.17 -11.28 14.03
C TYR A 144 2.59 -11.42 14.54
N VAL A 145 3.53 -10.92 13.73
CA VAL A 145 4.89 -10.59 14.16
C VAL A 145 4.98 -9.09 14.32
N GLU A 146 5.57 -8.64 15.44
CA GLU A 146 5.86 -7.22 15.64
C GLU A 146 7.12 -6.83 14.87
N LEU A 147 6.99 -5.82 14.00
CA LEU A 147 8.08 -5.32 13.18
C LEU A 147 8.54 -3.98 13.68
N ASP A 148 9.84 -3.83 13.80
CA ASP A 148 10.49 -2.58 14.21
C ASP A 148 11.63 -2.23 13.26
N PHE A 149 12.03 -0.96 13.25
CA PHE A 149 13.11 -0.46 12.42
C PHE A 149 13.96 0.53 13.21
N LYS A 150 15.23 0.20 13.38
CA LYS A 150 16.20 1.05 14.07
C LYS A 150 17.25 1.57 13.12
N VAL A 151 17.51 2.86 13.22
CA VAL A 151 18.56 3.54 12.45
C VAL A 151 19.51 4.24 13.41
N ASP A 152 20.79 3.86 13.38
CA ASP A 152 21.81 4.44 14.27
C ASP A 152 22.09 5.92 13.94
N ASN A 153 21.92 6.33 12.69
CA ASN A 153 22.13 7.72 12.27
C ASN A 153 21.01 8.17 11.33
N THR A 154 19.92 8.69 11.93
CA THR A 154 18.75 9.17 11.18
C THR A 154 19.02 10.38 10.29
N GLU A 155 20.10 11.15 10.54
CA GLU A 155 20.48 12.28 9.67
C GLU A 155 20.76 11.81 8.23
N GLY A 156 21.26 10.59 8.06
CA GLY A 156 21.54 10.01 6.75
C GLY A 156 20.34 9.44 6.01
N LEU A 157 19.19 9.36 6.67
CA LEU A 157 17.98 8.80 6.11
C LEU A 157 17.13 9.90 5.46
N GLU A 158 16.71 9.69 4.22
CA GLU A 158 15.74 10.53 3.53
C GLU A 158 14.32 10.03 3.78
N SER A 159 14.10 8.73 3.67
CA SER A 159 12.82 8.07 3.97
C SER A 159 13.01 6.61 4.35
N ALA A 160 12.07 6.08 5.11
CA ALA A 160 11.93 4.66 5.39
C ALA A 160 10.46 4.27 5.39
N ASN A 161 10.15 3.15 4.73
CA ASN A 161 8.80 2.61 4.62
C ASN A 161 8.86 1.08 4.70
N LEU A 162 7.74 0.49 5.12
CA LEU A 162 7.48 -0.93 4.94
C LEU A 162 6.50 -1.06 3.78
N ILE A 163 6.83 -1.90 2.82
CA ILE A 163 5.99 -2.15 1.65
C ILE A 163 5.35 -3.51 1.83
N LEU A 164 4.03 -3.49 2.07
CA LEU A 164 3.23 -4.68 2.29
C LEU A 164 2.71 -5.20 0.95
N VAL A 165 2.92 -6.48 0.69
CA VAL A 165 2.49 -7.15 -0.53
C VAL A 165 1.76 -8.46 -0.20
N THR A 166 1.01 -8.99 -1.16
CA THR A 166 0.41 -10.32 -1.02
C THR A 166 1.52 -11.37 -0.95
N ALA A 167 1.38 -12.32 -0.02
CA ALA A 167 2.22 -13.50 -0.01
C ALA A 167 1.75 -14.44 -1.12
N THR A 168 2.61 -14.68 -2.11
CA THR A 168 2.36 -15.57 -3.24
C THR A 168 3.59 -16.46 -3.44
N GLU A 169 3.39 -17.64 -4.04
CA GLU A 169 4.50 -18.54 -4.37
C GLU A 169 5.46 -17.91 -5.39
N LYS A 170 4.92 -17.03 -6.24
CA LYS A 170 5.67 -16.35 -7.27
C LYS A 170 5.63 -14.86 -7.03
N SER A 171 6.80 -14.22 -7.00
CA SER A 171 6.91 -12.77 -6.80
C SER A 171 6.19 -11.94 -7.87
N GLU A 172 5.99 -12.50 -9.06
CA GLU A 172 5.24 -11.87 -10.17
C GLU A 172 3.75 -11.68 -9.88
N ASP A 173 3.20 -12.50 -9.00
CA ASP A 173 1.80 -12.42 -8.58
C ASP A 173 1.59 -11.51 -7.36
N GLU A 174 2.68 -10.95 -6.82
CA GLU A 174 2.62 -10.03 -5.69
C GLU A 174 1.86 -8.75 -6.06
N LYS A 175 0.88 -8.42 -5.23
CA LYS A 175 0.14 -7.16 -5.34
C LYS A 175 0.48 -6.28 -4.15
N LEU A 176 0.68 -4.99 -4.42
CA LEU A 176 0.84 -4.00 -3.37
C LEU A 176 -0.44 -3.92 -2.54
N LEU A 177 -0.32 -4.19 -1.25
CA LEU A 177 -1.41 -4.09 -0.27
C LEU A 177 -1.40 -2.74 0.44
N GLY A 178 -0.21 -2.17 0.65
CA GLY A 178 -0.08 -0.87 1.27
C GLY A 178 1.37 -0.48 1.54
N VAL A 179 1.54 0.78 1.95
CA VAL A 179 2.82 1.34 2.37
C VAL A 179 2.66 1.87 3.79
N VAL A 180 3.50 1.42 4.70
CA VAL A 180 3.54 1.85 6.09
C VAL A 180 4.77 2.74 6.27
N PRO A 181 4.60 4.04 6.50
CA PRO A 181 5.72 4.91 6.85
C PRO A 181 6.35 4.43 8.17
N ALA A 182 7.68 4.32 8.21
CA ALA A 182 8.36 3.95 9.45
C ALA A 182 8.15 5.01 10.53
N GLU A 183 8.03 6.28 10.15
CA GLU A 183 7.73 7.36 11.07
C GLU A 183 6.27 7.32 11.53
N GLY A 184 6.08 7.18 12.83
CA GLY A 184 4.77 7.23 13.48
C GLY A 184 3.89 5.98 13.35
N MET A 185 4.35 4.92 12.66
CA MET A 185 3.60 3.68 12.46
C MET A 185 4.30 2.44 13.05
N LEU A 186 5.49 2.59 13.58
CA LEU A 186 6.22 1.50 14.25
C LEU A 186 5.97 1.51 15.78
N PRO A 187 5.99 0.33 16.43
CA PRO A 187 6.12 -0.98 15.81
C PRO A 187 4.87 -1.40 15.03
N TYR A 188 5.05 -2.02 13.86
CA TYR A 188 3.98 -2.50 13.01
C TYR A 188 3.67 -3.97 13.27
N LYS A 189 2.40 -4.32 13.35
CA LYS A 189 1.94 -5.71 13.53
C LYS A 189 1.66 -6.34 12.17
N LEU A 190 2.60 -7.14 11.66
CA LEU A 190 2.42 -7.87 10.41
C LEU A 190 1.59 -9.13 10.64
N PRO A 191 0.38 -9.25 10.05
CA PRO A 191 -0.39 -10.47 10.13
C PRO A 191 0.35 -11.65 9.51
N PHE A 192 0.21 -12.84 10.06
CA PHE A 192 0.72 -14.04 9.41
C PHE A 192 0.12 -14.20 8.01
N GLY A 193 0.92 -14.69 7.09
CA GLY A 193 0.56 -14.84 5.69
C GLY A 193 0.72 -13.58 4.83
N ASP A 194 0.89 -12.41 5.42
CA ASP A 194 1.27 -11.20 4.67
C ASP A 194 2.79 -11.17 4.48
N ARG A 195 3.24 -10.50 3.44
CA ARG A 195 4.65 -10.35 3.07
C ARG A 195 5.03 -8.88 3.01
N LEU A 196 6.24 -8.57 3.43
CA LEU A 196 6.71 -7.19 3.43
C LEU A 196 8.17 -7.06 3.03
N TYR A 197 8.51 -5.84 2.57
CA TYR A 197 9.86 -5.35 2.34
C TYR A 197 10.10 -4.11 3.18
N TYR A 198 11.28 -3.97 3.80
CA TYR A 198 11.75 -2.66 4.23
C TYR A 198 12.33 -1.93 3.02
N ALA A 199 11.89 -0.70 2.80
CA ALA A 199 12.36 0.16 1.73
C ALA A 199 12.81 1.50 2.31
N PHE A 200 13.99 1.97 1.95
CA PHE A 200 14.52 3.23 2.46
C PHE A 200 15.40 3.95 1.45
N ARG A 201 15.49 5.26 1.61
CA ARG A 201 16.35 6.13 0.82
C ARG A 201 17.36 6.82 1.71
N LEU A 202 18.59 6.94 1.20
CA LEU A 202 19.67 7.65 1.89
C LEU A 202 19.84 9.04 1.29
N LYS A 203 20.15 9.99 2.14
CA LYS A 203 20.64 11.29 1.68
C LYS A 203 21.99 11.15 1.01
N LYS A 204 22.26 12.04 0.06
CA LYS A 204 23.55 12.08 -0.64
C LYS A 204 24.71 12.20 0.36
N GLY A 205 25.75 11.41 0.15
CA GLY A 205 26.94 11.42 1.00
C GLY A 205 26.83 10.51 2.24
N TYR A 206 25.86 9.60 2.27
CA TYR A 206 25.77 8.57 3.29
C TYR A 206 25.88 7.18 2.68
N SER A 207 26.42 6.25 3.45
CA SER A 207 26.55 4.84 3.09
C SER A 207 26.06 3.94 4.22
N ILE A 208 25.64 2.71 3.88
CA ILE A 208 25.27 1.69 4.85
C ILE A 208 26.55 1.03 5.36
N VAL A 209 26.69 1.00 6.68
CA VAL A 209 27.80 0.32 7.38
C VAL A 209 27.34 -0.83 8.27
N LYS A 210 26.04 -0.92 8.49
CA LYS A 210 25.38 -2.03 9.22
C LYS A 210 24.00 -2.25 8.58
N ALA A 211 23.65 -3.50 8.34
CA ALA A 211 22.31 -3.89 7.91
C ALA A 211 22.05 -5.32 8.39
N GLN A 212 21.20 -5.47 9.39
CA GLN A 212 20.89 -6.78 9.96
C GLN A 212 19.45 -6.85 10.41
N SER A 213 18.89 -8.06 10.45
CA SER A 213 17.65 -8.32 11.19
C SER A 213 17.94 -9.10 12.47
N VAL A 214 17.19 -8.78 13.49
CA VAL A 214 17.17 -9.52 14.76
C VAL A 214 15.78 -10.08 14.95
N GLU A 215 15.66 -11.39 14.87
CA GLU A 215 14.43 -12.14 15.15
C GLU A 215 14.41 -12.55 16.60
N THR A 216 13.31 -12.26 17.29
CA THR A 216 13.06 -12.76 18.65
C THR A 216 11.96 -13.81 18.56
N LYS A 217 12.28 -15.04 19.00
CA LYS A 217 11.34 -16.16 19.05
C LYS A 217 10.43 -16.08 20.28
N LEU A 218 9.34 -16.85 20.30
CA LEU A 218 8.41 -16.91 21.44
C LEU A 218 9.09 -17.43 22.73
N ASP A 219 10.12 -18.28 22.62
CA ASP A 219 10.91 -18.76 23.74
C ASP A 219 11.98 -17.76 24.26
N GLY A 220 12.03 -16.59 23.65
CA GLY A 220 12.95 -15.49 23.98
C GLY A 220 14.33 -15.60 23.33
N LYS A 221 14.61 -16.65 22.56
CA LYS A 221 15.85 -16.71 21.77
C LYS A 221 15.87 -15.70 20.66
N THR A 222 17.06 -15.23 20.34
CA THR A 222 17.28 -14.29 19.24
C THR A 222 18.16 -14.92 18.16
N GLU A 223 17.84 -14.61 16.91
CA GLU A 223 18.61 -14.96 15.73
C GLU A 223 18.93 -13.69 14.96
N THR A 224 20.18 -13.55 14.49
CA THR A 224 20.62 -12.35 13.75
C THR A 224 21.08 -12.75 12.37
N ASN A 225 20.55 -12.07 11.35
CA ASN A 225 20.91 -12.25 9.96
C ASN A 225 21.56 -10.95 9.43
N ASP A 226 22.76 -11.08 8.85
CA ASP A 226 23.51 -9.96 8.28
C ASP A 226 23.17 -9.78 6.79
N TYR A 227 22.75 -8.58 6.44
CA TYR A 227 22.41 -8.20 5.07
C TYR A 227 23.32 -7.10 4.49
N LEU A 228 24.39 -6.70 5.18
CA LEU A 228 25.23 -5.59 4.77
C LEU A 228 25.75 -5.74 3.35
N LYS A 229 26.21 -6.95 3.00
CA LYS A 229 26.71 -7.24 1.65
C LYS A 229 25.61 -7.11 0.59
N TYR A 230 24.43 -7.64 0.87
CA TYR A 230 23.27 -7.52 -0.02
C TYR A 230 22.83 -6.07 -0.19
N MET A 231 22.67 -5.34 0.91
CA MET A 231 22.18 -3.95 0.91
C MET A 231 23.11 -2.98 0.21
N ASN A 232 24.41 -3.29 0.14
CA ASN A 232 25.39 -2.52 -0.60
C ASN A 232 25.52 -2.95 -2.08
N SER A 233 24.84 -4.02 -2.47
CA SER A 233 24.81 -4.46 -3.87
C SER A 233 23.84 -3.63 -4.71
N SER A 234 24.02 -3.65 -6.02
CA SER A 234 23.07 -3.07 -6.97
C SER A 234 21.71 -3.78 -6.94
N SER A 235 21.69 -5.06 -6.56
CA SER A 235 20.46 -5.87 -6.46
C SER A 235 19.47 -5.36 -5.42
N ALA A 236 19.96 -4.63 -4.40
CA ALA A 236 19.12 -4.09 -3.35
C ALA A 236 18.53 -2.71 -3.71
N LYS A 237 18.91 -2.11 -4.84
CA LYS A 237 18.58 -0.72 -5.18
C LYS A 237 17.76 -0.63 -6.46
N ASP A 238 16.75 0.23 -6.43
CA ASP A 238 16.12 0.70 -7.65
C ASP A 238 16.86 1.91 -8.27
N ASN A 239 16.42 2.34 -9.46
CA ASN A 239 17.02 3.46 -10.16
C ASN A 239 16.78 4.83 -9.51
N GLU A 240 15.83 4.91 -8.59
CA GLU A 240 15.54 6.13 -7.83
C GLU A 240 16.37 6.20 -6.54
N GLY A 241 17.19 5.19 -6.29
CA GLY A 241 18.02 5.09 -5.10
C GLY A 241 17.29 4.57 -3.87
N THR A 242 16.09 4.00 -4.04
CA THR A 242 15.43 3.25 -2.97
C THR A 242 16.13 1.92 -2.78
N ILE A 243 16.41 1.57 -1.55
CA ILE A 243 17.08 0.34 -1.16
C ILE A 243 16.06 -0.56 -0.50
N TYR A 244 15.99 -1.81 -0.95
CA TYR A 244 15.05 -2.81 -0.44
C TYR A 244 15.79 -3.87 0.34
N ALA A 245 15.38 -4.11 1.59
CA ALA A 245 15.79 -5.29 2.33
C ALA A 245 15.13 -6.54 1.75
N PRO A 246 15.65 -7.75 2.03
CA PRO A 246 14.96 -8.98 1.69
C PRO A 246 13.52 -9.00 2.20
N ALA A 247 12.66 -9.70 1.48
CA ALA A 247 11.27 -9.84 1.89
C ALA A 247 11.15 -10.73 3.12
N TYR A 248 10.24 -10.37 4.00
CA TYR A 248 9.86 -11.16 5.16
C TYR A 248 8.41 -11.62 5.03
N ASN A 249 8.20 -12.87 5.37
CA ASN A 249 6.90 -13.48 5.49
C ASN A 249 7.00 -14.48 6.65
N PHE A 250 6.05 -14.47 7.55
CA PHE A 250 6.07 -15.29 8.74
C PHE A 250 4.86 -16.20 8.79
N THR A 251 5.10 -17.40 9.34
CA THR A 251 4.09 -18.39 9.67
C THR A 251 4.14 -18.71 11.16
N GLU A 252 3.10 -19.29 11.68
CA GLU A 252 3.07 -19.72 13.10
C GLU A 252 4.17 -20.73 13.43
N ALA A 253 4.58 -21.55 12.46
CA ALA A 253 5.61 -22.57 12.63
C ALA A 253 7.00 -21.99 12.97
N GLU A 254 7.30 -20.77 12.54
CA GLU A 254 8.59 -20.11 12.77
C GLU A 254 8.74 -19.59 14.19
N GLN A 255 7.63 -19.49 14.94
CA GLN A 255 7.61 -19.05 16.33
C GLN A 255 8.25 -17.68 16.56
N VAL A 256 8.23 -16.80 15.54
CA VAL A 256 8.78 -15.44 15.64
C VAL A 256 7.75 -14.54 16.30
N LYS A 257 8.18 -13.83 17.34
CA LYS A 257 7.39 -12.82 18.05
C LYS A 257 7.66 -11.41 17.54
N LYS A 258 8.94 -11.13 17.29
CA LYS A 258 9.40 -9.81 16.87
C LYS A 258 10.51 -9.93 15.84
N LEU A 259 10.48 -9.06 14.85
CA LEU A 259 11.59 -8.79 13.93
C LEU A 259 11.98 -7.31 14.07
N GLU A 260 13.24 -7.06 14.32
CA GLU A 260 13.83 -5.73 14.33
C GLU A 260 14.84 -5.62 13.20
N PHE A 261 14.66 -4.68 12.26
CA PHE A 261 15.65 -4.39 11.25
C PHE A 261 16.51 -3.22 11.70
N GLU A 262 17.82 -3.43 11.75
CA GLU A 262 18.80 -2.44 12.20
C GLU A 262 19.64 -1.95 11.02
N LEU A 263 19.66 -0.63 10.83
CA LEU A 263 20.41 0.07 9.78
C LEU A 263 21.42 1.02 10.41
N GLY A 264 22.71 0.82 10.16
CA GLY A 264 23.76 1.77 10.53
C GLY A 264 24.18 2.59 9.32
N LEU A 265 24.16 3.92 9.46
CA LEU A 265 24.53 4.87 8.41
C LEU A 265 25.77 5.67 8.79
N LYS A 266 26.71 5.84 7.86
CA LYS A 266 27.90 6.67 8.02
C LYS A 266 27.96 7.74 6.95
N LYS A 267 28.26 8.96 7.37
CA LYS A 267 28.56 10.06 6.44
C LYS A 267 29.90 9.77 5.76
N THR A 268 29.87 9.65 4.44
CA THR A 268 31.09 9.55 3.63
C THR A 268 31.64 10.97 3.53
N GLY A 269 32.82 11.21 4.15
CA GLY A 269 33.38 12.54 4.34
C GLY A 269 33.47 13.32 3.03
N GLY A 270 33.02 14.58 3.10
CA GLY A 270 33.19 15.54 2.02
C GLY A 270 34.67 15.91 1.87
N ASN A 271 35.40 15.21 1.03
CA ASN A 271 36.60 15.76 0.40
C ASN A 271 36.25 15.97 -1.08
N ASN A 272 36.37 17.24 -1.50
CA ASN A 272 36.36 17.66 -2.89
C ASN A 272 37.52 16.98 -3.61
N GLY A 273 37.31 15.80 -4.12
CA GLY A 273 38.23 15.04 -4.91
C GLY A 273 37.46 13.94 -5.59
N GLY A 274 37.24 14.08 -6.92
CA GLY A 274 36.56 13.09 -7.74
C GLY A 274 37.17 11.70 -7.58
N GLY A 275 36.48 10.91 -6.81
CA GLY A 275 36.70 9.52 -6.59
C GLY A 275 35.38 8.91 -6.29
N THR A 276 34.62 8.57 -7.31
CA THR A 276 33.55 7.58 -7.23
C THR A 276 34.17 6.33 -6.63
N ALA A 277 33.98 6.12 -5.32
CA ALA A 277 34.10 4.79 -4.76
C ALA A 277 32.92 3.98 -5.30
N ILE A 278 33.03 3.59 -6.54
CA ILE A 278 32.25 2.56 -7.17
C ILE A 278 32.67 1.27 -6.47
N TYR A 279 31.91 0.81 -5.49
CA TYR A 279 31.91 -0.61 -5.18
C TYR A 279 31.21 -1.30 -6.35
N THR A 280 31.95 -1.49 -7.41
CA THR A 280 31.62 -2.37 -8.51
C THR A 280 31.74 -3.82 -8.02
N ALA A 281 30.75 -4.33 -7.30
CA ALA A 281 30.46 -5.74 -7.39
C ALA A 281 29.65 -5.92 -8.69
N SER A 282 30.38 -6.04 -9.76
CA SER A 282 30.07 -6.43 -11.12
C SER A 282 28.74 -7.14 -11.37
N ILE A 283 27.65 -6.38 -11.50
CA ILE A 283 26.59 -6.58 -12.48
C ILE A 283 26.37 -5.23 -13.19
N ASN A 284 27.44 -4.53 -13.50
CA ASN A 284 27.41 -3.20 -14.12
C ASN A 284 27.19 -3.23 -15.63
N ASP A 285 26.64 -4.32 -16.16
CA ASP A 285 26.51 -4.44 -17.60
C ASP A 285 25.04 -4.43 -18.07
N LEU A 286 24.05 -4.28 -17.16
CA LEU A 286 22.67 -4.17 -17.62
C LEU A 286 22.38 -2.73 -18.03
N GLU A 287 22.28 -2.53 -19.33
CA GLU A 287 21.92 -1.29 -19.96
C GLU A 287 20.48 -1.38 -20.46
N VAL A 288 19.68 -0.36 -20.22
CA VAL A 288 18.29 -0.23 -20.72
C VAL A 288 18.22 1.01 -21.59
N PHE A 289 17.98 0.82 -22.89
CA PHE A 289 17.99 1.91 -23.87
C PHE A 289 17.08 1.65 -25.08
N PRO A 290 16.67 2.71 -25.80
CA PRO A 290 16.83 4.11 -25.44
C PRO A 290 15.90 4.49 -24.27
N ASN A 291 16.22 5.57 -23.59
CA ASN A 291 15.33 6.18 -22.58
C ASN A 291 15.44 7.71 -22.74
N PRO A 292 14.39 8.43 -23.21
CA PRO A 292 13.06 7.92 -23.57
C PRO A 292 13.07 6.93 -24.72
N PHE A 293 12.10 5.99 -24.71
CA PHE A 293 11.91 5.00 -25.76
C PHE A 293 10.65 5.31 -26.61
N SER A 294 10.56 4.73 -27.80
CA SER A 294 9.37 4.87 -28.68
C SER A 294 8.83 3.49 -29.06
N ASP A 295 9.32 2.93 -30.15
CA ASP A 295 8.80 1.70 -30.73
C ASP A 295 9.44 0.44 -30.18
N TYR A 296 10.58 0.58 -29.53
CA TYR A 296 11.27 -0.53 -28.88
C TYR A 296 12.07 -0.06 -27.66
N ILE A 297 12.35 -1.00 -26.77
CA ILE A 297 13.29 -0.86 -25.67
C ILE A 297 14.24 -2.06 -25.67
N SER A 298 15.51 -1.81 -25.54
CA SER A 298 16.55 -2.82 -25.54
C SER A 298 17.19 -2.95 -24.16
N LEU A 299 17.50 -4.18 -23.79
CA LEU A 299 18.24 -4.50 -22.57
C LEU A 299 19.48 -5.29 -22.96
N LYS A 300 20.64 -4.85 -22.47
CA LYS A 300 21.94 -5.52 -22.69
C LYS A 300 22.60 -5.83 -21.35
N GLY A 301 23.33 -6.93 -21.28
CA GLY A 301 23.99 -7.39 -20.06
C GLY A 301 23.11 -8.31 -19.21
N LEU A 302 22.04 -8.88 -19.78
CA LEU A 302 21.23 -9.91 -19.14
C LEU A 302 22.07 -11.16 -18.87
N ARG A 303 21.74 -11.89 -17.80
CA ARG A 303 22.46 -13.13 -17.42
C ARG A 303 21.51 -14.27 -17.11
N GLY A 304 21.83 -15.44 -17.64
CA GLY A 304 21.04 -16.64 -17.43
C GLY A 304 19.59 -16.49 -17.88
N GLU A 305 18.72 -17.33 -17.36
CA GLU A 305 17.29 -17.22 -17.60
C GLU A 305 16.72 -16.07 -16.75
N SER A 306 16.39 -14.99 -17.43
CA SER A 306 15.81 -13.81 -16.81
C SER A 306 14.41 -13.57 -17.36
N ARG A 307 13.59 -12.87 -16.57
CA ARG A 307 12.28 -12.36 -16.99
C ARG A 307 12.33 -10.84 -16.99
N VAL A 308 11.86 -10.22 -18.05
CA VAL A 308 11.75 -8.77 -18.18
C VAL A 308 10.28 -8.41 -18.19
N SER A 309 9.85 -7.56 -17.28
CA SER A 309 8.50 -7.03 -17.21
C SER A 309 8.51 -5.52 -17.37
N LEU A 310 7.58 -4.97 -18.13
CA LEU A 310 7.31 -3.54 -18.18
C LEU A 310 6.08 -3.27 -17.32
N VAL A 311 6.23 -2.41 -16.32
CA VAL A 311 5.20 -2.12 -15.32
C VAL A 311 4.82 -0.65 -15.42
N ASP A 312 3.53 -0.34 -15.48
CA ASP A 312 3.04 1.03 -15.53
C ASP A 312 3.14 1.75 -14.17
N ALA A 313 2.85 3.04 -14.15
CA ALA A 313 2.94 3.88 -12.94
C ALA A 313 1.97 3.47 -11.81
N ILE A 314 1.00 2.61 -12.09
CA ILE A 314 0.03 2.10 -11.10
C ILE A 314 0.31 0.64 -10.71
N GLY A 315 1.41 0.06 -11.22
CA GLY A 315 1.88 -1.26 -10.83
C GLY A 315 1.34 -2.43 -11.67
N ASN A 316 0.64 -2.17 -12.80
CA ASN A 316 0.22 -3.24 -13.69
C ASN A 316 1.37 -3.66 -14.60
N VAL A 317 1.55 -4.96 -14.76
CA VAL A 317 2.44 -5.50 -15.78
C VAL A 317 1.77 -5.35 -17.15
N VAL A 318 2.30 -4.43 -17.97
CA VAL A 318 1.80 -4.18 -19.34
C VAL A 318 2.47 -5.06 -20.37
N LEU A 319 3.63 -5.62 -20.05
CA LEU A 319 4.38 -6.53 -20.90
C LEU A 319 5.29 -7.42 -20.06
N CYS A 320 5.40 -8.69 -20.43
CA CYS A 320 6.31 -9.65 -19.80
C CYS A 320 7.03 -10.47 -20.87
N TYR A 321 8.35 -10.55 -20.78
CA TYR A 321 9.21 -11.20 -21.78
C TYR A 321 10.25 -12.11 -21.12
N PRO A 322 10.22 -13.43 -21.34
CA PRO A 322 11.27 -14.34 -20.90
C PRO A 322 12.50 -14.21 -21.80
N THR A 323 13.69 -14.14 -21.21
CA THR A 323 14.92 -13.90 -21.98
C THR A 323 15.51 -15.16 -22.61
N HIS A 324 15.09 -16.36 -22.15
CA HIS A 324 15.61 -17.65 -22.62
C HIS A 324 17.15 -17.73 -22.63
N GLY A 325 17.82 -17.10 -21.65
CA GLY A 325 19.28 -17.08 -21.54
C GLY A 325 19.98 -16.08 -22.46
N ALA A 326 19.24 -15.26 -23.21
CA ALA A 326 19.83 -14.19 -24.01
C ALA A 326 20.51 -13.15 -23.14
N THR A 327 21.67 -12.65 -23.59
CA THR A 327 22.42 -11.57 -22.92
C THR A 327 21.96 -10.16 -23.35
N GLU A 328 21.21 -10.09 -24.45
CA GLU A 328 20.64 -8.88 -25.01
C GLU A 328 19.28 -9.20 -25.63
N ILE A 329 18.29 -8.36 -25.39
CA ILE A 329 16.95 -8.44 -25.98
C ILE A 329 16.49 -7.07 -26.45
N SER A 330 15.63 -7.06 -27.46
CA SER A 330 14.89 -5.86 -27.87
C SER A 330 13.40 -6.19 -27.87
N ILE A 331 12.63 -5.39 -27.17
CA ILE A 331 11.22 -5.59 -26.93
C ILE A 331 10.45 -4.54 -27.72
N ASN A 332 9.52 -5.00 -28.57
CA ASN A 332 8.60 -4.09 -29.27
C ASN A 332 7.62 -3.47 -28.27
N THR A 333 7.51 -2.15 -28.33
CA THR A 333 6.68 -1.34 -27.43
C THR A 333 5.73 -0.42 -28.19
N THR A 334 5.54 -0.64 -29.49
CA THR A 334 4.72 0.22 -30.38
C THR A 334 3.30 0.44 -29.80
N ASP A 335 2.70 -0.63 -29.27
CA ASP A 335 1.33 -0.61 -28.75
C ASP A 335 1.23 -0.15 -27.29
N ILE A 336 2.34 0.23 -26.67
CA ILE A 336 2.35 0.73 -25.30
C ILE A 336 2.09 2.23 -25.30
N PRO A 337 1.15 2.77 -24.50
CA PRO A 337 0.89 4.20 -24.43
C PRO A 337 2.10 5.02 -23.96
N ALA A 338 2.15 6.30 -24.31
CA ALA A 338 3.14 7.22 -23.75
C ALA A 338 2.94 7.34 -22.23
N GLY A 339 4.05 7.29 -21.45
CA GLY A 339 3.97 7.30 -20.02
C GLY A 339 5.31 6.97 -19.35
N VAL A 340 5.25 6.87 -18.01
CA VAL A 340 6.36 6.44 -17.17
C VAL A 340 6.17 4.99 -16.81
N TYR A 341 7.20 4.18 -16.99
CA TYR A 341 7.20 2.74 -16.76
C TYR A 341 8.39 2.32 -15.93
N LEU A 342 8.29 1.15 -15.30
CA LEU A 342 9.41 0.43 -14.70
C LEU A 342 9.70 -0.80 -15.57
N VAL A 343 10.93 -0.93 -16.05
CA VAL A 343 11.46 -2.18 -16.58
C VAL A 343 11.96 -2.99 -15.40
N VAL A 344 11.32 -4.11 -15.12
CA VAL A 344 11.70 -5.02 -14.04
C VAL A 344 12.37 -6.24 -14.65
N VAL A 345 13.60 -6.53 -14.25
CA VAL A 345 14.35 -7.71 -14.67
C VAL A 345 14.52 -8.64 -13.48
N GLU A 346 14.07 -9.87 -13.61
CA GLU A 346 14.15 -10.91 -12.59
C GLU A 346 15.04 -12.05 -13.07
N ASN A 347 16.00 -12.44 -12.23
CA ASN A 347 16.90 -13.56 -12.50
C ASN A 347 17.11 -14.36 -11.21
N GLY A 348 16.45 -15.51 -11.10
CA GLY A 348 16.45 -16.28 -9.87
C GLY A 348 15.96 -15.46 -8.68
N SER A 349 16.80 -15.26 -7.68
CA SER A 349 16.50 -14.44 -6.50
C SER A 349 16.80 -12.95 -6.68
N SER A 350 17.30 -12.53 -7.84
CA SER A 350 17.69 -11.15 -8.12
C SER A 350 16.62 -10.43 -8.93
N ARG A 351 16.24 -9.21 -8.49
CA ARG A 351 15.26 -8.36 -9.17
C ARG A 351 15.84 -6.97 -9.36
N PHE A 352 15.71 -6.42 -10.57
CA PHE A 352 16.18 -5.09 -10.95
C PHE A 352 15.01 -4.29 -11.51
N ALA A 353 14.93 -3.01 -11.19
CA ALA A 353 13.91 -2.13 -11.73
C ALA A 353 14.54 -0.85 -12.29
N TYR A 354 14.17 -0.50 -13.52
CA TYR A 354 14.63 0.69 -14.24
C TYR A 354 13.45 1.55 -14.64
N LYS A 355 13.50 2.83 -14.28
CA LYS A 355 12.53 3.79 -14.76
C LYS A 355 12.83 4.18 -16.20
N VAL A 356 11.81 4.06 -17.05
CA VAL A 356 11.87 4.45 -18.45
C VAL A 356 10.68 5.30 -18.82
N VAL A 357 10.84 6.13 -19.84
CA VAL A 357 9.80 7.05 -20.32
C VAL A 357 9.53 6.75 -21.78
N LYS A 358 8.24 6.67 -22.15
CA LYS A 358 7.80 6.56 -23.54
C LYS A 358 7.15 7.86 -24.00
#